data_87ba7d5d3d68c0c321fb59caa30008e4
#
_entry.id   87ba7d5d3d68c0c321fb59caa30008e4
#
_cell.length_a   1.000
_cell.length_b   1.000
_cell.length_c   1.000
_cell.angle_alpha   90.00
_cell.angle_beta   90.00
_cell.angle_gamma   90.00
#
_symmetry.space_group_name_H-M   'P 1'
#
loop_
_entity.id
_entity.type
_entity.pdbx_description
1 polymer ?
#
loop_
_entity_poly.entity_id
_entity_poly.type
_entity_poly.pdbx_seq_one_letter_code
_entity_poly.pdbx_strand_id
1 'polypeptide(L)'
;LPDAPGLELIRGEIERDCPAAVLATSFDRSQAALIVDPEKVLDVLRWLQEQPGQRYDFLSSLHAADYLPAQPRFAVHYELINRDRVERIRVKAMLADPGSEELPEIDSCVDLFPTAEAQEREVFDFFGIVFRGHPNLTRILLPDDYVGWPQRRDFPVGGEPVTFTYSERRYD
;
A
#
# COMPACT_ATOMS: atom_id res chain seq x y z
N LEU A 1 -15.02 9.40 10.94
CA LEU A 1 -13.64 9.81 10.62
C LEU A 1 -13.06 10.53 11.83
N PRO A 2 -11.86 10.16 12.31
CA PRO A 2 -11.20 11.00 13.25
C PRO A 2 -11.00 12.39 12.62
N ASP A 3 -11.33 13.44 13.36
CA ASP A 3 -10.97 14.81 12.99
C ASP A 3 -9.47 15.04 13.23
N ALA A 4 -8.95 16.21 12.87
CA ALA A 4 -7.54 16.50 13.02
C ALA A 4 -7.05 16.38 14.49
N PRO A 5 -7.77 16.88 15.51
CA PRO A 5 -7.42 16.64 16.91
C PRO A 5 -7.47 15.17 17.32
N GLY A 6 -8.48 14.42 16.88
CA GLY A 6 -8.60 12.99 17.14
C GLY A 6 -7.47 12.18 16.54
N LEU A 7 -7.01 12.55 15.35
CA LEU A 7 -5.85 11.94 14.71
C LEU A 7 -4.55 12.14 15.51
N GLU A 8 -4.34 13.34 16.05
CA GLU A 8 -3.18 13.62 16.91
C GLU A 8 -3.23 12.86 18.23
N LEU A 9 -4.43 12.64 18.79
CA LEU A 9 -4.59 11.80 19.98
C LEU A 9 -4.22 10.35 19.67
N ILE A 10 -4.72 9.78 18.57
CA ILE A 10 -4.37 8.43 18.11
C ILE A 10 -2.86 8.31 17.91
N ARG A 11 -2.23 9.30 17.25
CA ARG A 11 -0.77 9.35 17.11
C ARG A 11 -0.07 9.28 18.45
N GLY A 12 -0.49 10.13 19.41
CA GLY A 12 0.12 10.18 20.75
C GLY A 12 -0.04 8.86 21.54
N GLU A 13 -1.13 8.12 21.30
CA GLU A 13 -1.33 6.80 21.88
C GLU A 13 -0.41 5.76 21.24
N ILE A 14 -0.33 5.73 19.91
CA ILE A 14 0.59 4.84 19.18
C ILE A 14 2.04 5.11 19.61
N GLU A 15 2.45 6.37 19.72
CA GLU A 15 3.83 6.74 20.06
C GLU A 15 4.26 6.27 21.45
N ARG A 16 3.32 6.09 22.40
CA ARG A 16 3.60 5.50 23.73
C ARG A 16 3.90 4.01 23.65
N ASP A 17 3.18 3.27 22.80
CA ASP A 17 3.26 1.82 22.71
C ASP A 17 4.27 1.37 21.64
N CYS A 18 4.39 2.15 20.56
CA CYS A 18 5.28 1.92 19.41
C CYS A 18 6.10 3.18 19.11
N PRO A 19 7.15 3.49 19.89
CA PRO A 19 7.92 4.72 19.72
C PRO A 19 8.53 4.87 18.33
N ALA A 20 8.48 6.10 17.77
CA ALA A 20 8.98 6.45 16.45
C ALA A 20 8.34 5.64 15.29
N ALA A 21 7.12 5.12 15.48
CA ALA A 21 6.40 4.42 14.42
C ALA A 21 5.61 5.39 13.53
N VAL A 22 5.11 6.49 14.09
CA VAL A 22 4.36 7.50 13.34
C VAL A 22 5.26 8.71 13.07
N LEU A 23 5.62 8.90 11.81
CA LEU A 23 6.50 9.99 11.37
C LEU A 23 5.77 11.33 11.26
N ALA A 24 4.53 11.30 10.79
CA ALA A 24 3.69 12.49 10.61
C ALA A 24 2.21 12.10 10.56
N THR A 25 1.36 13.11 10.68
CA THR A 25 -0.07 13.03 10.45
C THR A 25 -0.47 13.95 9.30
N SER A 26 -1.54 13.62 8.62
CA SER A 26 -2.13 14.46 7.59
C SER A 26 -3.65 14.40 7.70
N PHE A 27 -4.28 15.55 7.67
CA PHE A 27 -5.73 15.66 7.60
C PHE A 27 -6.10 16.64 6.48
N ASP A 28 -6.50 16.08 5.34
CA ASP A 28 -6.89 16.86 4.17
C ASP A 28 -8.19 16.31 3.59
N ARG A 29 -9.09 17.21 3.15
CA ARG A 29 -10.38 16.86 2.55
C ARG A 29 -11.18 15.82 3.35
N SER A 30 -11.18 15.96 4.67
CA SER A 30 -11.80 15.03 5.62
C SER A 30 -11.22 13.61 5.58
N GLN A 31 -9.97 13.46 5.19
CA GLN A 31 -9.25 12.18 5.24
C GLN A 31 -8.13 12.26 6.27
N ALA A 32 -8.23 11.39 7.28
CA ALA A 32 -7.21 11.23 8.30
C ALA A 32 -6.16 10.23 7.85
N ALA A 33 -4.89 10.58 7.89
CA ALA A 33 -3.79 9.70 7.52
C ALA A 33 -2.64 9.77 8.52
N LEU A 34 -2.15 8.60 8.91
CA LEU A 34 -0.90 8.39 9.64
C LEU A 34 0.19 8.05 8.64
N ILE A 35 1.26 8.84 8.61
CA ILE A 35 2.47 8.54 7.83
C ILE A 35 3.41 7.81 8.76
N VAL A 36 3.76 6.57 8.43
CA VAL A 36 4.46 5.66 9.32
C VAL A 36 5.81 5.23 8.76
N ASP A 37 6.70 4.84 9.66
CA ASP A 37 7.94 4.14 9.31
C ASP A 37 7.60 2.80 8.65
N PRO A 38 8.05 2.52 7.42
CA PRO A 38 7.79 1.26 6.73
C PRO A 38 8.20 0.01 7.53
N GLU A 39 9.29 0.09 8.30
CA GLU A 39 9.77 -1.02 9.11
C GLU A 39 8.89 -1.30 10.35
N LYS A 40 8.00 -0.37 10.69
CA LYS A 40 7.07 -0.47 11.83
C LYS A 40 5.61 -0.53 11.41
N VAL A 41 5.35 -0.66 10.11
CA VAL A 41 3.97 -0.63 9.59
C VAL A 41 3.08 -1.70 10.23
N LEU A 42 3.60 -2.93 10.42
CA LEU A 42 2.84 -4.01 11.05
C LEU A 42 2.49 -3.73 12.50
N ASP A 43 3.38 -3.10 13.26
CA ASP A 43 3.11 -2.72 14.66
C ASP A 43 1.97 -1.71 14.74
N VAL A 44 1.99 -0.70 13.86
CA VAL A 44 0.91 0.30 13.78
C VAL A 44 -0.41 -0.32 13.34
N LEU A 45 -0.40 -1.18 12.32
CA LEU A 45 -1.59 -1.87 11.83
C LEU A 45 -2.20 -2.77 12.90
N ARG A 46 -1.37 -3.55 13.62
CA ARG A 46 -1.80 -4.39 14.73
C ARG A 46 -2.35 -3.55 15.88
N TRP A 47 -1.68 -2.48 16.24
CA TRP A 47 -2.16 -1.57 17.28
C TRP A 47 -3.54 -1.00 16.94
N LEU A 48 -3.76 -0.52 15.73
CA LEU A 48 -5.04 0.01 15.28
C LEU A 48 -6.15 -1.06 15.28
N GLN A 49 -5.79 -2.31 14.98
CA GLN A 49 -6.73 -3.44 14.97
C GLN A 49 -7.13 -3.87 16.39
N GLU A 50 -6.16 -4.01 17.29
CA GLU A 50 -6.33 -4.67 18.58
C GLU A 50 -6.65 -3.70 19.73
N GLN A 51 -6.22 -2.43 19.64
CA GLN A 51 -6.36 -1.46 20.72
C GLN A 51 -7.83 -1.24 21.09
N PRO A 52 -8.20 -1.45 22.38
CA PRO A 52 -9.55 -1.15 22.85
C PRO A 52 -9.94 0.31 22.57
N GLY A 53 -11.09 0.51 21.94
CA GLY A 53 -11.55 1.85 21.54
C GLY A 53 -11.14 2.27 20.13
N GLN A 54 -10.14 1.65 19.52
CA GLN A 54 -9.76 1.91 18.12
C GLN A 54 -10.42 0.90 17.17
N ARG A 55 -10.09 -0.38 17.26
CA ARG A 55 -10.71 -1.50 16.52
C ARG A 55 -10.94 -1.23 15.03
N TYR A 56 -9.90 -0.76 14.34
CA TYR A 56 -9.90 -0.69 12.89
C TYR A 56 -9.61 -2.09 12.32
N ASP A 57 -10.58 -2.97 12.42
CA ASP A 57 -10.47 -4.41 12.20
C ASP A 57 -10.72 -4.86 10.75
N PHE A 58 -10.93 -3.92 9.85
CA PHE A 58 -11.18 -4.23 8.44
C PHE A 58 -10.29 -3.39 7.51
N LEU A 59 -9.46 -4.09 6.73
CA LEU A 59 -8.71 -3.50 5.62
C LEU A 59 -9.62 -3.48 4.38
N SER A 60 -10.13 -2.31 4.05
CA SER A 60 -11.04 -2.12 2.91
C SER A 60 -10.29 -1.99 1.58
N SER A 61 -9.08 -1.43 1.60
CA SER A 61 -8.24 -1.28 0.43
C SER A 61 -6.77 -1.19 0.82
N LEU A 62 -5.93 -1.87 0.05
CA LEU A 62 -4.49 -1.68 0.02
C LEU A 62 -4.11 -1.33 -1.42
N HIS A 63 -3.41 -0.22 -1.60
CA HIS A 63 -2.99 0.24 -2.91
C HIS A 63 -1.67 1.01 -2.82
N ALA A 64 -1.02 1.21 -3.96
CA ALA A 64 0.22 1.97 -4.02
C ALA A 64 0.09 3.23 -4.88
N ALA A 65 1.07 4.12 -4.73
CA ALA A 65 1.24 5.29 -5.58
C ALA A 65 2.72 5.54 -5.85
N ASP A 66 3.03 5.99 -7.06
CA ASP A 66 4.36 6.45 -7.46
C ASP A 66 4.36 7.98 -7.50
N TYR A 67 5.21 8.60 -6.67
CA TYR A 67 5.34 10.05 -6.53
C TYR A 67 6.52 10.63 -7.32
N LEU A 68 7.15 9.86 -8.25
CA LEU A 68 8.24 10.39 -9.08
C LEU A 68 7.91 11.81 -9.60
N PRO A 69 8.79 12.82 -9.49
CA PRO A 69 10.20 12.76 -9.06
C PRO A 69 10.43 12.95 -7.55
N ALA A 70 9.39 12.96 -6.72
CA ALA A 70 9.55 13.13 -5.28
C ALA A 70 10.25 11.92 -4.61
N GLN A 71 10.92 12.19 -3.50
CA GLN A 71 11.52 11.16 -2.65
C GLN A 71 11.02 11.32 -1.20
N PRO A 72 10.68 10.23 -0.51
CA PRO A 72 10.59 8.84 -0.99
C PRO A 72 9.60 8.67 -2.15
N ARG A 73 9.93 7.79 -3.12
CA ARG A 73 9.20 7.69 -4.39
C ARG A 73 7.85 6.98 -4.28
N PHE A 74 7.84 5.82 -3.63
CA PHE A 74 6.63 5.00 -3.56
C PHE A 74 5.90 5.18 -2.24
N ALA A 75 4.60 4.93 -2.25
CA ALA A 75 3.83 4.79 -1.01
C ALA A 75 2.90 3.59 -1.10
N VAL A 76 2.78 2.87 0.01
CA VAL A 76 1.72 1.89 0.22
C VAL A 76 0.69 2.51 1.16
N HIS A 77 -0.56 2.46 0.77
CA HIS A 77 -1.70 2.99 1.50
C HIS A 77 -2.56 1.84 2.01
N TYR A 78 -2.89 1.85 3.28
CA TYR A 78 -3.79 0.93 3.94
C TYR A 78 -5.02 1.68 4.40
N GLU A 79 -6.18 1.39 3.82
CA GLU A 79 -7.46 2.02 4.19
C GLU A 79 -8.16 1.13 5.20
N LEU A 80 -8.09 1.50 6.46
CA LEU A 80 -8.70 0.76 7.55
C LEU A 80 -10.07 1.33 7.93
N ILE A 81 -10.98 0.46 8.31
CA ILE A 81 -12.33 0.81 8.77
C ILE A 81 -12.58 0.22 10.15
N ASN A 82 -13.08 1.07 11.05
CA ASN A 82 -13.81 0.63 12.22
C ASN A 82 -15.28 0.48 11.82
N ARG A 83 -15.80 -0.75 11.81
CA ARG A 83 -17.16 -1.05 11.34
C ARG A 83 -18.23 -0.65 12.34
N ASP A 84 -17.92 -0.62 13.64
CA ASP A 84 -18.87 -0.25 14.70
C ASP A 84 -19.17 1.26 14.67
N ARG A 85 -18.12 2.07 14.45
CA ARG A 85 -18.25 3.55 14.39
C ARG A 85 -18.39 4.08 12.97
N VAL A 86 -18.26 3.22 11.95
CA VAL A 86 -18.22 3.62 10.52
C VAL A 86 -17.16 4.69 10.25
N GLU A 87 -16.01 4.53 10.86
CA GLU A 87 -14.86 5.43 10.74
C GLU A 87 -13.77 4.84 9.87
N ARG A 88 -13.04 5.71 9.17
CA ARG A 88 -11.86 5.36 8.38
C ARG A 88 -10.63 6.03 8.91
N ILE A 89 -9.51 5.33 8.77
CA ILE A 89 -8.17 5.90 8.92
C ILE A 89 -7.28 5.33 7.83
N ARG A 90 -6.43 6.17 7.26
CA ARG A 90 -5.39 5.74 6.33
C ARG A 90 -4.07 5.58 7.06
N VAL A 91 -3.39 4.47 6.83
CA VAL A 91 -1.98 4.32 7.15
C VAL A 91 -1.19 4.41 5.84
N LYS A 92 -0.16 5.24 5.81
CA LYS A 92 0.67 5.48 4.62
C LYS A 92 2.13 5.20 4.97
N ALA A 93 2.72 4.22 4.32
CA ALA A 93 4.15 3.92 4.40
C ALA A 93 4.85 4.41 3.14
N MET A 94 5.88 5.25 3.30
CA MET A 94 6.66 5.79 2.20
C MET A 94 7.91 4.96 1.98
N LEU A 95 8.14 4.49 0.75
CA LEU A 95 9.28 3.66 0.38
C LEU A 95 10.23 4.44 -0.54
N ALA A 96 11.52 4.34 -0.26
CA ALA A 96 12.54 4.84 -1.16
C ALA A 96 12.59 4.00 -2.44
N ASP A 97 13.04 4.60 -3.53
CA ASP A 97 13.41 3.87 -4.73
C ASP A 97 14.84 3.30 -4.53
N PRO A 98 15.01 1.97 -4.46
CA PRO A 98 16.33 1.39 -4.23
C PRO A 98 17.23 1.45 -5.50
N GLY A 99 16.67 1.83 -6.65
CA GLY A 99 17.36 1.88 -7.92
C GLY A 99 16.95 0.79 -8.91
N SER A 100 17.68 0.69 -10.04
CA SER A 100 17.24 -0.12 -11.18
C SER A 100 17.38 -1.64 -11.00
N GLU A 101 18.20 -2.10 -10.06
CA GLU A 101 18.49 -3.53 -9.86
C GLU A 101 17.71 -4.16 -8.71
N GLU A 102 17.13 -3.34 -7.84
CA GLU A 102 16.39 -3.80 -6.66
C GLU A 102 14.95 -3.32 -6.71
N LEU A 103 14.07 -4.00 -5.99
CA LEU A 103 12.68 -3.62 -5.83
C LEU A 103 12.45 -3.06 -4.42
N PRO A 104 11.58 -2.05 -4.25
CA PRO A 104 11.19 -1.59 -2.93
C PRO A 104 10.44 -2.69 -2.19
N GLU A 105 10.68 -2.79 -0.88
CA GLU A 105 10.11 -3.85 -0.05
C GLU A 105 9.39 -3.29 1.17
N ILE A 106 8.38 -4.04 1.63
CA ILE A 106 7.65 -3.79 2.87
C ILE A 106 7.11 -5.13 3.39
N ASP A 107 6.84 -5.22 4.70
CA ASP A 107 6.28 -6.44 5.27
C ASP A 107 4.81 -6.65 4.87
N SER A 108 4.47 -7.90 4.55
CA SER A 108 3.09 -8.32 4.26
C SER A 108 2.21 -8.23 5.51
N CYS A 109 1.00 -7.72 5.34
CA CYS A 109 0.01 -7.68 6.42
C CYS A 109 -1.08 -8.76 6.32
N VAL A 110 -0.88 -9.79 5.49
CA VAL A 110 -1.86 -10.87 5.26
C VAL A 110 -2.26 -11.59 6.57
N ASP A 111 -1.32 -11.78 7.48
CA ASP A 111 -1.60 -12.41 8.79
C ASP A 111 -2.52 -11.56 9.68
N LEU A 112 -2.50 -10.24 9.51
CA LEU A 112 -3.40 -9.32 10.23
C LEU A 112 -4.72 -9.15 9.49
N PHE A 113 -4.66 -9.02 8.17
CA PHE A 113 -5.79 -8.77 7.31
C PHE A 113 -5.79 -9.73 6.11
N PRO A 114 -6.51 -10.85 6.17
CA PRO A 114 -6.56 -11.81 5.05
C PRO A 114 -7.02 -11.21 3.71
N THR A 115 -7.77 -10.09 3.75
CA THR A 115 -8.16 -9.35 2.53
C THR A 115 -6.97 -8.71 1.80
N ALA A 116 -5.80 -8.60 2.43
CA ALA A 116 -4.60 -8.07 1.83
C ALA A 116 -3.99 -8.99 0.76
N GLU A 117 -4.25 -10.30 0.81
CA GLU A 117 -3.60 -11.30 -0.06
C GLU A 117 -3.65 -10.92 -1.54
N ALA A 118 -4.83 -10.71 -2.08
CA ALA A 118 -4.98 -10.33 -3.48
C ALA A 118 -4.55 -8.89 -3.77
N GLN A 119 -4.71 -7.98 -2.81
CA GLN A 119 -4.38 -6.57 -2.97
C GLN A 119 -2.86 -6.33 -2.96
N GLU A 120 -2.10 -7.05 -2.14
CA GLU A 120 -0.63 -7.02 -2.14
C GLU A 120 -0.08 -7.58 -3.46
N ARG A 121 -0.67 -8.65 -3.98
CA ARG A 121 -0.31 -9.17 -5.32
C ARG A 121 -0.61 -8.16 -6.43
N GLU A 122 -1.72 -7.43 -6.37
CA GLU A 122 -2.03 -6.37 -7.32
C GLU A 122 -0.99 -5.25 -7.27
N VAL A 123 -0.60 -4.80 -6.08
CA VAL A 123 0.45 -3.79 -5.90
C VAL A 123 1.80 -4.29 -6.41
N PHE A 124 2.16 -5.53 -6.11
CA PHE A 124 3.36 -6.16 -6.68
C PHE A 124 3.28 -6.19 -8.20
N ASP A 125 2.16 -6.61 -8.77
CA ASP A 125 1.97 -6.78 -10.21
C ASP A 125 2.13 -5.48 -10.99
N PHE A 126 1.65 -4.37 -10.46
CA PHE A 126 1.68 -3.08 -11.16
C PHE A 126 2.86 -2.16 -10.80
N PHE A 127 3.38 -2.23 -9.58
CA PHE A 127 4.43 -1.34 -9.09
C PHE A 127 5.76 -2.04 -8.80
N GLY A 128 5.75 -3.37 -8.66
CA GLY A 128 6.94 -4.13 -8.26
C GLY A 128 7.37 -3.86 -6.82
N ILE A 129 6.41 -3.61 -5.93
CA ILE A 129 6.69 -3.53 -4.49
C ILE A 129 6.59 -4.94 -3.92
N VAL A 130 7.67 -5.41 -3.31
CA VAL A 130 7.76 -6.76 -2.72
C VAL A 130 7.17 -6.74 -1.31
N PHE A 131 6.25 -7.63 -1.04
CA PHE A 131 5.68 -7.84 0.29
C PHE A 131 6.36 -9.03 0.98
N ARG A 132 7.28 -8.73 1.90
CA ARG A 132 8.04 -9.77 2.62
C ARG A 132 7.11 -10.62 3.48
N GLY A 133 7.21 -11.93 3.35
CA GLY A 133 6.36 -12.87 4.10
C GLY A 133 4.99 -13.13 3.46
N HIS A 134 4.68 -12.56 2.29
CA HIS A 134 3.46 -12.90 1.56
C HIS A 134 3.47 -14.38 1.15
N PRO A 135 2.36 -15.14 1.36
CA PRO A 135 2.34 -16.58 1.14
C PRO A 135 2.50 -17.00 -0.32
N ASN A 136 2.11 -16.15 -1.27
CA ASN A 136 2.17 -16.45 -2.71
C ASN A 136 2.24 -15.15 -3.53
N LEU A 137 3.39 -14.47 -3.50
CA LEU A 137 3.58 -13.20 -4.21
C LEU A 137 3.86 -13.45 -5.70
N THR A 138 2.80 -13.63 -6.47
CA THR A 138 2.84 -13.81 -7.93
C THR A 138 1.94 -12.78 -8.61
N ARG A 139 2.12 -12.55 -9.91
CA ARG A 139 1.22 -11.68 -10.68
C ARG A 139 -0.23 -12.16 -10.59
N ILE A 140 -1.18 -11.26 -10.70
CA ILE A 140 -2.61 -11.55 -10.55
C ILE A 140 -3.45 -11.04 -11.74
N LEU A 141 -3.09 -9.92 -12.32
CA LEU A 141 -3.84 -9.27 -13.40
C LEU A 141 -3.07 -9.26 -14.71
N LEU A 142 -1.75 -9.12 -14.68
CA LEU A 142 -0.91 -9.17 -15.87
C LEU A 142 -0.49 -10.62 -16.18
N PRO A 143 -0.18 -10.93 -17.45
CA PRO A 143 0.41 -12.23 -17.82
C PRO A 143 1.69 -12.52 -17.04
N ASP A 144 1.98 -13.81 -16.77
CA ASP A 144 3.15 -14.23 -16.01
C ASP A 144 4.48 -13.80 -16.66
N ASP A 145 4.50 -13.70 -17.98
CA ASP A 145 5.64 -13.29 -18.81
C ASP A 145 5.72 -11.78 -19.07
N TYR A 146 4.81 -11.00 -18.49
CA TYR A 146 4.81 -9.54 -18.66
C TYR A 146 6.10 -8.92 -18.06
N VAL A 147 6.75 -8.05 -18.84
CA VAL A 147 8.00 -7.41 -18.44
C VAL A 147 7.75 -5.98 -17.97
N GLY A 148 8.11 -5.68 -16.72
CA GLY A 148 8.05 -4.35 -16.14
C GLY A 148 6.83 -4.14 -15.23
N TRP A 149 6.62 -2.86 -14.84
CA TRP A 149 5.69 -2.41 -13.83
C TRP A 149 4.86 -1.24 -14.37
N PRO A 150 3.71 -1.50 -15.01
CA PRO A 150 3.03 -0.51 -15.88
C PRO A 150 2.42 0.68 -15.16
N GLN A 151 2.26 0.65 -13.84
CA GLN A 151 1.78 1.80 -13.09
C GLN A 151 2.91 2.68 -12.51
N ARG A 152 4.16 2.34 -12.74
CA ARG A 152 5.27 3.27 -12.46
C ARG A 152 5.24 4.44 -13.44
N ARG A 153 5.49 5.65 -12.94
CA ARG A 153 5.43 6.88 -13.75
C ARG A 153 6.51 6.96 -14.84
N ASP A 154 7.57 6.22 -14.71
CA ASP A 154 8.66 6.10 -15.71
C ASP A 154 8.46 4.93 -16.68
N PHE A 155 7.38 4.17 -16.54
CA PHE A 155 7.05 3.12 -17.49
C PHE A 155 6.69 3.74 -18.86
N PRO A 156 7.26 3.24 -19.98
CA PRO A 156 7.03 3.81 -21.30
C PRO A 156 5.57 3.76 -21.73
N VAL A 157 5.01 4.89 -22.11
CA VAL A 157 3.66 4.96 -22.68
C VAL A 157 3.70 4.50 -24.17
N GLY A 158 2.87 3.52 -24.52
CA GLY A 158 2.75 3.03 -25.89
C GLY A 158 3.73 1.91 -26.28
N GLY A 159 4.43 1.34 -25.31
CA GLY A 159 5.34 0.19 -25.52
C GLY A 159 4.67 -1.18 -25.52
N GLU A 160 3.39 -1.26 -25.26
CA GLU A 160 2.70 -2.56 -25.23
C GLU A 160 2.36 -3.04 -26.65
N PRO A 161 2.83 -4.24 -27.04
CA PRO A 161 2.35 -4.87 -28.27
C PRO A 161 0.87 -5.20 -28.09
N VAL A 162 0.01 -4.47 -28.79
CA VAL A 162 -1.44 -4.80 -28.83
C VAL A 162 -1.58 -6.03 -29.74
N THR A 163 -1.53 -7.21 -29.15
CA THR A 163 -1.81 -8.47 -29.84
C THR A 163 -3.31 -8.66 -30.04
N PHE A 164 -3.85 -8.16 -31.14
CA PHE A 164 -5.17 -8.60 -31.58
C PHE A 164 -5.01 -9.93 -32.32
N THR A 165 -5.54 -11.00 -31.78
CA THR A 165 -5.51 -12.36 -32.35
C THR A 165 -6.06 -12.49 -33.77
N TYR A 166 -6.82 -11.50 -34.27
CA TYR A 166 -7.30 -11.45 -35.65
C TYR A 166 -6.36 -10.67 -36.59
N SER A 167 -5.34 -9.99 -36.10
CA SER A 167 -4.35 -9.32 -36.95
C SER A 167 -3.28 -10.26 -37.50
N GLU A 168 -3.03 -11.38 -36.84
CA GLU A 168 -2.07 -12.41 -37.31
C GLU A 168 -2.53 -13.15 -38.57
N ARG A 169 -3.83 -13.13 -38.89
CA ARG A 169 -4.39 -13.86 -40.05
C ARG A 169 -4.43 -13.05 -41.34
N ARG A 170 -3.92 -11.81 -41.38
CA ARG A 170 -4.00 -10.92 -42.55
C ARG A 170 -2.72 -10.84 -43.38
N TYR A 171 -1.69 -11.59 -43.05
CA TYR A 171 -0.38 -11.48 -43.70
C TYR A 171 0.18 -12.82 -44.21
N ASP A 172 -0.70 -13.83 -44.43
CA ASP A 172 -0.37 -15.06 -45.18
C ASP A 172 -0.81 -14.96 -46.65
#